data_f548b9ca26a332088e0063cf7c610285
#
_entry.id   f548b9ca26a332088e0063cf7c610285
#
_cell.length_a   1.000
_cell.length_b   1.000
_cell.length_c   1.000
_cell.angle_alpha   90.00
_cell.angle_beta   90.00
_cell.angle_gamma   90.00
#
_symmetry.space_group_name_H-M   'P 1'
#
loop_
_entity.id
_entity.type
_entity.pdbx_description
1 polymer ?
#
loop_
_entity_poly.entity_id
_entity_poly.type
_entity_poly.pdbx_seq_one_letter_code
_entity_poly.pdbx_strand_id
1 'polypeptide(L)'
;HFTSSWIFVTGLFGLLTHLGMITLRRFFLPGRSQWRFVLNHAGLWLALFAGFIGSAEEQTLRIPVFRTSSNNEAFTEEGNKVYLEKSLQLTDFVVEHYPNGSPRHFFAEISVDGKPVHLEVNHPYAASWSEDYYLTSYDVKSPEPQYCVVQIVREPLKYLMWLGIVMMLCGGCLLFLA
;
A
#
# COMPACT_ATOMS: atom_id res chain seq x y z
N HIS A 1 -2.01 18.05 -9.87
CA HIS A 1 -2.32 16.63 -10.21
C HIS A 1 -3.74 16.52 -10.77
N PHE A 2 -3.96 15.67 -11.79
CA PHE A 2 -5.29 15.49 -12.42
C PHE A 2 -6.33 14.99 -11.41
N THR A 3 -5.94 14.04 -10.54
CA THR A 3 -6.80 13.41 -9.52
C THR A 3 -7.26 14.39 -8.42
N SER A 4 -6.57 15.50 -8.21
CA SER A 4 -6.94 16.55 -7.25
C SER A 4 -7.71 17.71 -7.91
N SER A 5 -7.98 17.64 -9.22
CA SER A 5 -8.79 18.65 -9.90
C SER A 5 -10.25 18.59 -9.44
N TRP A 6 -10.87 19.75 -9.23
CA TRP A 6 -12.28 19.82 -8.80
C TRP A 6 -13.24 19.14 -9.78
N ILE A 7 -12.92 19.13 -11.08
CA ILE A 7 -13.71 18.46 -12.12
C ILE A 7 -13.70 16.95 -11.91
N PHE A 8 -12.50 16.38 -11.65
CA PHE A 8 -12.36 14.94 -11.37
C PHE A 8 -13.09 14.57 -10.08
N VAL A 9 -12.89 15.31 -9.00
CA VAL A 9 -13.50 15.06 -7.70
C VAL A 9 -15.03 15.10 -7.77
N THR A 10 -15.61 16.14 -8.41
CA THR A 10 -17.06 16.25 -8.56
C THR A 10 -17.64 15.18 -9.48
N GLY A 11 -16.94 14.82 -10.56
CA GLY A 11 -17.33 13.73 -11.44
C GLY A 11 -17.35 12.38 -10.73
N LEU A 12 -16.29 12.09 -9.97
CA LEU A 12 -16.21 10.84 -9.19
C LEU A 12 -17.26 10.78 -8.07
N PHE A 13 -17.52 11.90 -7.38
CA PHE A 13 -18.59 11.99 -6.38
C PHE A 13 -19.97 11.73 -7.00
N GLY A 14 -20.25 12.32 -8.17
CA GLY A 14 -21.47 12.06 -8.92
C GLY A 14 -21.61 10.59 -9.33
N LEU A 15 -20.51 10.00 -9.82
CA LEU A 15 -20.47 8.56 -10.17
C LEU A 15 -20.74 7.67 -8.96
N LEU A 16 -20.06 7.90 -7.85
CA LEU A 16 -20.24 7.13 -6.62
C LEU A 16 -21.67 7.26 -6.08
N THR A 17 -22.24 8.47 -6.09
CA THR A 17 -23.62 8.70 -5.66
C THR A 17 -24.61 7.95 -6.54
N HIS A 18 -24.46 8.04 -7.86
CA HIS A 18 -25.35 7.36 -8.80
C HIS A 18 -25.24 5.84 -8.70
N LEU A 19 -24.01 5.31 -8.65
CA LEU A 19 -23.74 3.88 -8.51
C LEU A 19 -24.27 3.34 -7.18
N GLY A 20 -24.08 4.08 -6.09
CA GLY A 20 -24.63 3.73 -4.77
C GLY A 20 -26.15 3.69 -4.76
N MET A 21 -26.82 4.70 -5.34
CA MET A 21 -28.29 4.74 -5.44
C MET A 21 -28.85 3.56 -6.23
N ILE A 22 -28.26 3.23 -7.39
CA ILE A 22 -28.72 2.09 -8.22
C ILE A 22 -28.52 0.78 -7.43
N THR A 23 -27.39 0.61 -6.80
CA THR A 23 -27.05 -0.58 -6.02
C THR A 23 -28.04 -0.77 -4.86
N LEU A 24 -28.30 0.29 -4.09
CA LEU A 24 -29.27 0.27 -2.99
C LEU A 24 -30.70 -0.04 -3.46
N ARG A 25 -31.16 0.59 -4.54
CA ARG A 25 -32.47 0.28 -5.12
C ARG A 25 -32.61 -1.19 -5.48
N ARG A 26 -31.59 -1.77 -6.10
CA ARG A 26 -31.58 -3.19 -6.48
C ARG A 26 -31.45 -4.13 -5.27
N PHE A 27 -30.75 -3.73 -4.22
CA PHE A 27 -30.64 -4.51 -3.00
C PHE A 27 -32.00 -4.77 -2.32
N PHE A 28 -32.89 -3.79 -2.34
CA PHE A 28 -34.22 -3.91 -1.73
C PHE A 28 -35.29 -4.57 -2.62
N LEU A 29 -34.96 -4.92 -3.87
CA LEU A 29 -35.86 -5.61 -4.76
C LEU A 29 -35.74 -7.14 -4.58
N PRO A 30 -36.86 -7.90 -4.48
CA PRO A 30 -36.81 -9.34 -4.37
C PRO A 30 -36.39 -9.99 -5.69
N GLY A 31 -35.50 -10.98 -5.64
CA GLY A 31 -35.11 -11.78 -6.81
C GLY A 31 -33.68 -12.31 -6.78
N ARG A 32 -33.49 -13.57 -7.20
CA ARG A 32 -32.19 -14.26 -7.19
C ARG A 32 -31.13 -13.62 -8.12
N SER A 33 -31.58 -13.02 -9.23
CA SER A 33 -30.72 -12.33 -10.21
C SER A 33 -30.14 -11.01 -9.66
N GLN A 34 -30.76 -10.44 -8.62
CA GLN A 34 -30.35 -9.17 -8.05
C GLN A 34 -28.99 -9.25 -7.33
N TRP A 35 -28.70 -10.36 -6.67
CA TRP A 35 -27.45 -10.53 -5.91
C TRP A 35 -26.19 -10.43 -6.77
N ARG A 36 -26.24 -10.95 -8.00
CA ARG A 36 -25.11 -10.88 -8.94
C ARG A 36 -24.82 -9.44 -9.31
N PHE A 37 -25.88 -8.70 -9.62
CA PHE A 37 -25.79 -7.28 -9.91
C PHE A 37 -25.29 -6.48 -8.71
N VAL A 38 -25.91 -6.70 -7.54
CA VAL A 38 -25.56 -5.99 -6.30
C VAL A 38 -24.13 -6.26 -5.92
N LEU A 39 -23.66 -7.50 -5.97
CA LEU A 39 -22.28 -7.87 -5.60
C LEU A 39 -21.27 -7.18 -6.52
N ASN A 40 -21.50 -7.17 -7.83
CA ASN A 40 -20.63 -6.50 -8.79
C ASN A 40 -20.60 -4.98 -8.59
N HIS A 41 -21.76 -4.35 -8.46
CA HIS A 41 -21.85 -2.88 -8.36
C HIS A 41 -21.46 -2.37 -6.97
N ALA A 42 -21.79 -3.09 -5.89
CA ALA A 42 -21.32 -2.76 -4.55
C ALA A 42 -19.79 -2.92 -4.44
N GLY A 43 -19.24 -3.98 -5.05
CA GLY A 43 -17.81 -4.17 -5.13
C GLY A 43 -17.10 -3.04 -5.87
N LEU A 44 -17.62 -2.64 -7.02
CA LEU A 44 -17.11 -1.50 -7.79
C LEU A 44 -17.19 -0.19 -7.00
N TRP A 45 -18.34 0.05 -6.35
CA TRP A 45 -18.53 1.24 -5.51
C TRP A 45 -17.51 1.27 -4.37
N LEU A 46 -17.33 0.14 -3.68
CA LEU A 46 -16.43 0.02 -2.55
C LEU A 46 -14.97 0.20 -2.99
N ALA A 47 -14.57 -0.41 -4.12
CA ALA A 47 -13.21 -0.27 -4.65
C ALA A 47 -12.89 1.17 -5.06
N LEU A 48 -13.81 1.86 -5.75
CA LEU A 48 -13.63 3.25 -6.15
C LEU A 48 -13.63 4.20 -4.95
N PHE A 49 -14.52 3.99 -3.98
CA PHE A 49 -14.59 4.78 -2.76
C PHE A 49 -13.31 4.62 -1.94
N ALA A 50 -12.93 3.38 -1.64
CA ALA A 50 -11.74 3.09 -0.85
C ALA A 50 -10.44 3.52 -1.56
N GLY A 51 -10.35 3.36 -2.88
CA GLY A 51 -9.20 3.80 -3.65
C GLY A 51 -9.05 5.33 -3.67
N PHE A 52 -10.14 6.06 -3.81
CA PHE A 52 -10.11 7.53 -3.84
C PHE A 52 -9.83 8.14 -2.46
N ILE A 53 -10.57 7.72 -1.43
CA ILE A 53 -10.36 8.21 -0.06
C ILE A 53 -9.01 7.70 0.46
N GLY A 54 -8.66 6.44 0.19
CA GLY A 54 -7.39 5.84 0.61
C GLY A 54 -6.18 6.57 0.03
N SER A 55 -6.24 6.99 -1.24
CA SER A 55 -5.14 7.76 -1.86
C SER A 55 -4.95 9.16 -1.26
N ALA A 56 -5.99 9.74 -0.67
CA ALA A 56 -5.89 11.01 0.04
C ALA A 56 -5.29 10.87 1.46
N GLU A 57 -5.40 9.67 2.05
CA GLU A 57 -4.89 9.35 3.38
C GLU A 57 -3.57 8.57 3.34
N GLU A 58 -3.10 8.21 2.15
CA GLU A 58 -1.82 7.55 1.96
C GLU A 58 -0.67 8.43 2.46
N GLN A 59 0.21 7.82 3.26
CA GLN A 59 1.41 8.47 3.77
C GLN A 59 2.63 7.65 3.39
N THR A 60 3.55 8.29 2.68
CA THR A 60 4.86 7.74 2.39
C THR A 60 5.92 8.40 3.27
N LEU A 61 6.58 7.59 4.09
CA LEU A 61 7.66 8.02 4.97
C LEU A 61 8.96 7.31 4.57
N ARG A 62 10.09 7.98 4.70
CA ARG A 62 11.42 7.40 4.48
C ARG A 62 12.23 7.48 5.76
N ILE A 63 12.76 6.35 6.19
CA ILE A 63 13.60 6.27 7.39
C ILE A 63 14.98 5.72 7.04
N PRO A 64 16.08 6.44 7.36
CA PRO A 64 17.41 5.87 7.32
C PRO A 64 17.58 4.93 8.51
N VAL A 65 17.97 3.69 8.24
CA VAL A 65 18.16 2.64 9.24
C VAL A 65 19.65 2.34 9.33
N PHE A 66 20.23 2.59 10.50
CA PHE A 66 21.68 2.50 10.73
C PHE A 66 22.07 1.19 11.43
N ARG A 67 23.30 0.71 11.15
CA ARG A 67 23.88 -0.47 11.82
C ARG A 67 24.28 -0.15 13.26
N THR A 68 24.76 1.06 13.51
CA THR A 68 25.34 1.48 14.79
C THR A 68 24.32 1.91 15.85
N SER A 69 23.13 2.32 15.43
CA SER A 69 22.09 2.85 16.34
C SER A 69 20.69 2.57 15.83
N SER A 70 19.76 2.38 16.74
CA SER A 70 18.34 2.36 16.37
C SER A 70 17.86 3.78 16.06
N ASN A 71 16.97 3.90 15.11
CA ASN A 71 16.40 5.16 14.65
C ASN A 71 14.86 5.04 14.54
N ASN A 72 14.15 6.10 14.94
CA ASN A 72 12.71 6.25 14.76
C ASN A 72 12.33 7.57 14.05
N GLU A 73 13.33 8.33 13.56
CA GLU A 73 13.13 9.57 12.85
C GLU A 73 12.97 9.29 11.36
N ALA A 74 11.76 9.48 10.85
CA ALA A 74 11.40 9.35 9.45
C ALA A 74 11.13 10.72 8.82
N PHE A 75 11.12 10.77 7.50
CA PHE A 75 10.90 11.99 6.72
C PHE A 75 9.75 11.78 5.75
N THR A 76 8.87 12.77 5.62
CA THR A 76 7.85 12.82 4.56
C THR A 76 8.51 13.13 3.20
N GLU A 77 7.76 13.05 2.12
CA GLU A 77 8.26 13.46 0.78
C GLU A 77 8.62 14.95 0.72
N GLU A 78 7.99 15.79 1.52
CA GLU A 78 8.30 17.22 1.64
C GLU A 78 9.53 17.49 2.52
N GLY A 79 10.11 16.45 3.15
CA GLY A 79 11.26 16.56 4.03
C GLY A 79 10.92 16.91 5.49
N ASN A 80 9.66 16.88 5.88
CA ASN A 80 9.26 17.10 7.27
C ASN A 80 9.61 15.88 8.12
N LYS A 81 10.09 16.11 9.35
CA LYS A 81 10.41 15.05 10.30
C LYS A 81 9.15 14.51 10.98
N VAL A 82 9.07 13.18 11.05
CA VAL A 82 8.01 12.45 11.74
C VAL A 82 8.66 11.39 12.62
N TYR A 83 8.26 11.29 13.88
CA TYR A 83 8.74 10.26 14.78
C TYR A 83 7.80 9.06 14.74
N LEU A 84 8.38 7.88 14.47
CA LEU A 84 7.66 6.61 14.50
C LEU A 84 7.51 6.13 15.95
N GLU A 85 6.47 5.35 16.21
CA GLU A 85 6.32 4.65 17.50
C GLU A 85 7.35 3.53 17.64
N LYS A 86 7.79 2.94 16.52
CA LYS A 86 8.75 1.84 16.46
C LYS A 86 10.12 2.34 16.08
N SER A 87 11.15 1.76 16.70
CA SER A 87 12.54 2.01 16.36
C SER A 87 13.08 0.92 15.44
N LEU A 88 13.84 1.31 14.41
CA LEU A 88 14.44 0.42 13.43
C LEU A 88 15.96 0.47 13.53
N GLN A 89 16.62 -0.71 13.46
CA GLN A 89 18.07 -0.83 13.44
C GLN A 89 18.47 -1.86 12.38
N LEU A 90 19.52 -1.57 11.61
CA LEU A 90 20.09 -2.50 10.64
C LEU A 90 20.94 -3.53 11.37
N THR A 91 20.65 -4.80 11.20
CA THR A 91 21.42 -5.91 11.78
C THR A 91 22.40 -6.45 10.76
N ASP A 92 21.92 -6.71 9.54
CA ASP A 92 22.77 -7.18 8.45
C ASP A 92 22.28 -6.66 7.10
N PHE A 93 23.19 -6.63 6.11
CA PHE A 93 22.88 -6.19 4.75
C PHE A 93 23.72 -6.96 3.75
N VAL A 94 23.08 -7.57 2.77
CA VAL A 94 23.72 -8.36 1.73
C VAL A 94 23.39 -7.80 0.35
N VAL A 95 24.42 -7.66 -0.49
CA VAL A 95 24.28 -7.26 -1.89
C VAL A 95 24.86 -8.34 -2.78
N GLU A 96 24.06 -8.87 -3.66
CA GLU A 96 24.51 -9.73 -4.75
C GLU A 96 24.81 -8.88 -5.98
N HIS A 97 25.89 -9.19 -6.67
CA HIS A 97 26.31 -8.46 -7.86
C HIS A 97 26.29 -9.33 -9.11
N TYR A 98 26.00 -8.75 -10.25
CA TYR A 98 26.26 -9.36 -11.55
C TYR A 98 27.77 -9.44 -11.81
N PRO A 99 28.23 -10.26 -12.79
CA PRO A 99 29.64 -10.34 -13.17
C PRO A 99 30.25 -9.00 -13.64
N ASN A 100 29.40 -8.05 -14.08
CA ASN A 100 29.81 -6.70 -14.45
C ASN A 100 29.92 -5.72 -13.25
N GLY A 101 29.70 -6.19 -12.03
CA GLY A 101 29.77 -5.40 -10.79
C GLY A 101 28.50 -4.58 -10.47
N SER A 102 27.47 -4.59 -11.32
CA SER A 102 26.21 -3.93 -10.98
C SER A 102 25.42 -4.73 -9.95
N PRO A 103 24.67 -4.07 -9.02
CA PRO A 103 23.81 -4.76 -8.07
C PRO A 103 22.74 -5.61 -8.81
N ARG A 104 22.63 -6.87 -8.42
CA ARG A 104 21.63 -7.80 -8.93
C ARG A 104 20.43 -7.87 -8.00
N HIS A 105 20.72 -8.04 -6.73
CA HIS A 105 19.75 -8.28 -5.67
C HIS A 105 20.33 -7.78 -4.35
N PHE A 106 19.50 -7.29 -3.46
CA PHE A 106 19.92 -6.92 -2.12
C PHE A 106 18.79 -7.12 -1.11
N PHE A 107 19.18 -7.45 0.10
CA PHE A 107 18.28 -7.59 1.23
C PHE A 107 18.92 -7.08 2.52
N ALA A 108 18.08 -6.71 3.46
CA ALA A 108 18.46 -6.21 4.77
C ALA A 108 17.77 -7.04 5.87
N GLU A 109 18.54 -7.41 6.88
CA GLU A 109 17.98 -7.86 8.15
C GLU A 109 17.90 -6.65 9.08
N ILE A 110 16.71 -6.26 9.47
CA ILE A 110 16.50 -5.15 10.39
C ILE A 110 15.84 -5.63 11.68
N SER A 111 16.11 -4.94 12.77
CA SER A 111 15.39 -5.11 14.03
C SER A 111 14.34 -4.01 14.15
N VAL A 112 13.07 -4.38 14.33
CA VAL A 112 11.95 -3.48 14.61
C VAL A 112 11.52 -3.71 16.05
N ASP A 113 11.83 -2.78 16.94
CA ASP A 113 11.62 -2.92 18.41
C ASP A 113 12.18 -4.25 18.96
N GLY A 114 13.36 -4.66 18.48
CA GLY A 114 14.01 -5.91 18.91
C GLY A 114 13.52 -7.17 18.18
N LYS A 115 12.54 -7.08 17.28
CA LYS A 115 12.07 -8.22 16.47
C LYS A 115 12.79 -8.23 15.12
N PRO A 116 13.40 -9.36 14.72
CA PRO A 116 14.06 -9.47 13.43
C PRO A 116 13.03 -9.45 12.29
N VAL A 117 13.31 -8.69 11.24
CA VAL A 117 12.50 -8.56 10.04
C VAL A 117 13.42 -8.62 8.83
N HIS A 118 13.09 -9.50 7.88
CA HIS A 118 13.76 -9.61 6.60
C HIS A 118 13.11 -8.69 5.58
N LEU A 119 13.89 -7.80 4.98
CA LEU A 119 13.46 -6.89 3.90
C LEU A 119 14.26 -7.18 2.63
N GLU A 120 13.57 -7.47 1.58
CA GLU A 120 14.14 -7.77 0.28
C GLU A 120 13.67 -6.75 -0.76
N VAL A 121 14.54 -6.39 -1.70
CA VAL A 121 14.16 -5.49 -2.80
C VAL A 121 12.99 -6.08 -3.59
N ASN A 122 11.99 -5.27 -3.89
CA ASN A 122 10.73 -5.66 -4.56
C ASN A 122 9.82 -6.65 -3.80
N HIS A 123 10.17 -7.03 -2.56
CA HIS A 123 9.31 -7.83 -1.70
C HIS A 123 9.01 -7.07 -0.39
N PRO A 124 7.89 -6.33 -0.34
CA PRO A 124 7.55 -5.54 0.84
C PRO A 124 7.18 -6.44 2.03
N TYR A 125 7.58 -6.02 3.22
CA TYR A 125 7.17 -6.62 4.47
C TYR A 125 5.91 -5.94 4.99
N ALA A 126 4.82 -6.71 5.15
CA ALA A 126 3.59 -6.21 5.75
C ALA A 126 3.74 -6.11 7.27
N ALA A 127 4.05 -4.92 7.77
CA ALA A 127 4.27 -4.67 9.20
C ALA A 127 2.94 -4.60 9.98
N SER A 128 1.85 -4.20 9.31
CA SER A 128 0.50 -4.19 9.85
C SER A 128 -0.55 -4.24 8.72
N TRP A 129 -1.83 -4.15 9.09
CA TRP A 129 -2.95 -4.08 8.14
C TRP A 129 -2.88 -2.88 7.18
N SER A 130 -2.22 -1.80 7.57
CA SER A 130 -2.17 -0.56 6.82
C SER A 130 -0.75 -0.05 6.58
N GLU A 131 0.27 -0.84 6.91
CA GLU A 131 1.66 -0.38 6.88
C GLU A 131 2.56 -1.43 6.27
N ASP A 132 3.21 -1.09 5.16
CA ASP A 132 4.18 -1.92 4.45
C ASP A 132 5.55 -1.26 4.44
N TYR A 133 6.61 -2.05 4.63
CA TYR A 133 8.01 -1.63 4.60
C TYR A 133 8.67 -2.09 3.31
N TYR A 134 9.28 -1.15 2.60
CA TYR A 134 10.00 -1.38 1.35
C TYR A 134 11.48 -1.03 1.52
N LEU A 135 12.35 -1.93 1.12
CA LEU A 135 13.78 -1.63 1.02
C LEU A 135 14.04 -0.88 -0.29
N THR A 136 14.42 0.41 -0.20
CA THR A 136 14.52 1.28 -1.38
C THR A 136 15.94 1.66 -1.76
N SER A 137 16.84 1.81 -0.79
CA SER A 137 18.20 2.28 -1.03
C SER A 137 19.14 1.83 0.08
N TYR A 138 20.44 1.90 -0.17
CA TYR A 138 21.48 1.59 0.80
C TYR A 138 22.77 2.39 0.53
N ASP A 139 23.76 2.31 1.42
CA ASP A 139 25.08 2.92 1.25
C ASP A 139 25.89 2.20 0.17
N VAL A 140 25.82 2.71 -1.06
CA VAL A 140 26.52 2.12 -2.24
C VAL A 140 28.04 2.34 -2.18
N LYS A 141 28.52 3.28 -1.36
CA LYS A 141 29.93 3.65 -1.31
C LYS A 141 30.76 2.71 -0.44
N SER A 142 30.14 2.01 0.47
CA SER A 142 30.79 1.10 1.41
C SER A 142 30.68 -0.35 0.92
N PRO A 143 31.78 -1.14 0.97
CA PRO A 143 31.72 -2.57 0.72
C PRO A 143 30.73 -3.29 1.67
N GLU A 144 30.64 -2.78 2.90
CA GLU A 144 29.64 -3.18 3.88
C GLU A 144 28.74 -1.98 4.18
N PRO A 145 27.49 -1.97 3.68
CA PRO A 145 26.56 -0.87 3.89
C PRO A 145 26.32 -0.58 5.38
N GLN A 146 26.56 0.65 5.80
CA GLN A 146 26.38 1.08 7.18
C GLN A 146 24.97 1.57 7.46
N TYR A 147 24.22 1.86 6.42
CA TYR A 147 22.81 2.21 6.51
C TYR A 147 22.04 1.75 5.27
N CYS A 148 20.76 1.56 5.44
CA CYS A 148 19.79 1.43 4.34
C CYS A 148 18.65 2.43 4.54
N VAL A 149 17.85 2.62 3.50
CA VAL A 149 16.66 3.46 3.55
C VAL A 149 15.45 2.56 3.37
N VAL A 150 14.59 2.57 4.37
CA VAL A 150 13.30 1.89 4.37
C VAL A 150 12.21 2.91 4.08
N GLN A 151 11.40 2.65 3.07
CA GLN A 151 10.19 3.41 2.79
C GLN A 151 9.01 2.71 3.47
N ILE A 152 8.29 3.46 4.27
CA ILE A 152 7.09 3.01 4.98
C ILE A 152 5.89 3.61 4.25
N VAL A 153 5.03 2.75 3.75
CA VAL A 153 3.79 3.15 3.07
C VAL A 153 2.62 2.80 3.97
N ARG A 154 1.82 3.80 4.32
CA ARG A 154 0.60 3.66 5.12
C ARG A 154 -0.62 3.83 4.25
N GLU A 155 -1.39 2.77 4.10
CA GLU A 155 -2.60 2.71 3.27
C GLU A 155 -3.79 2.22 4.12
N PRO A 156 -4.49 3.10 4.84
CA PRO A 156 -5.51 2.68 5.81
C PRO A 156 -6.70 1.94 5.19
N LEU A 157 -7.05 2.22 3.93
CA LEU A 157 -8.18 1.60 3.23
C LEU A 157 -7.79 0.49 2.24
N LYS A 158 -6.55 0.02 2.24
CA LYS A 158 -6.01 -1.01 1.35
C LYS A 158 -6.89 -2.27 1.30
N TYR A 159 -7.25 -2.84 2.45
CA TYR A 159 -8.07 -4.06 2.49
C TYR A 159 -9.52 -3.83 2.10
N LEU A 160 -10.06 -2.64 2.34
CA LEU A 160 -11.40 -2.28 1.91
C LEU A 160 -11.46 -2.19 0.37
N MET A 161 -10.44 -1.64 -0.25
CA MET A 161 -10.29 -1.62 -1.71
C MET A 161 -10.18 -3.04 -2.27
N TRP A 162 -9.34 -3.91 -1.67
CA TRP A 162 -9.21 -5.31 -2.05
C TRP A 162 -10.53 -6.07 -1.94
N LEU A 163 -11.28 -5.88 -0.84
CA LEU A 163 -12.60 -6.47 -0.67
C LEU A 163 -13.54 -6.05 -1.81
N GLY A 164 -13.54 -4.77 -2.17
CA GLY A 164 -14.33 -4.24 -3.28
C GLY A 164 -13.98 -4.91 -4.61
N ILE A 165 -12.69 -5.07 -4.91
CA ILE A 165 -12.21 -5.75 -6.12
C ILE A 165 -12.66 -7.22 -6.16
N VAL A 166 -12.49 -7.95 -5.06
CA VAL A 166 -12.91 -9.36 -4.98
C VAL A 166 -14.41 -9.49 -5.17
N MET A 167 -15.22 -8.64 -4.51
CA MET A 167 -16.68 -8.63 -4.69
C MET A 167 -17.08 -8.35 -6.14
N MET A 168 -16.43 -7.38 -6.79
CA MET A 168 -16.68 -7.02 -8.20
C MET A 168 -16.35 -8.19 -9.13
N LEU A 169 -15.21 -8.86 -8.95
CA LEU A 169 -14.81 -10.01 -9.75
C LEU A 169 -15.76 -11.20 -9.55
N CYS A 170 -16.10 -11.53 -8.30
CA CYS A 170 -17.05 -12.59 -7.99
C CYS A 170 -18.42 -12.28 -8.61
N GLY A 171 -18.93 -11.07 -8.46
CA GLY A 171 -20.19 -10.64 -9.07
C GLY A 171 -20.15 -10.73 -10.59
N GLY A 172 -19.05 -10.32 -11.21
CA GLY A 172 -18.83 -10.45 -12.65
C GLY A 172 -18.83 -11.91 -13.12
N CYS A 173 -18.07 -12.79 -12.47
CA CYS A 173 -18.06 -14.22 -12.79
C CYS A 173 -19.46 -14.84 -12.70
N LEU A 174 -20.23 -14.51 -11.65
CA LEU A 174 -21.58 -14.99 -11.48
C LEU A 174 -22.56 -14.49 -12.56
N LEU A 175 -22.30 -13.35 -13.21
CA LEU A 175 -23.08 -12.87 -14.35
C LEU A 175 -22.87 -13.73 -15.60
N PHE A 176 -21.67 -14.28 -15.81
CA PHE A 176 -21.36 -15.14 -16.96
C PHE A 176 -21.78 -16.60 -16.78
N LEU A 177 -21.97 -17.06 -15.54
CA LEU A 177 -22.38 -18.44 -15.22
C LEU A 177 -23.90 -18.64 -15.20
N ALA A 178 -24.67 -17.68 -15.66
CA ALA A 178 -26.16 -17.70 -15.60
C ALA A 178 -26.78 -18.15 -16.89
#